data_a891d877c3099032a3f716d78f6b2c4b
#
_entry.id   a891d877c3099032a3f716d78f6b2c4b
#
_cell.length_a   1.000
_cell.length_b   1.000
_cell.length_c   1.000
_cell.angle_alpha   90.00
_cell.angle_beta   90.00
_cell.angle_gamma   90.00
#
_symmetry.space_group_name_H-M   'P 1'
#
loop_
_entity.id
_entity.type
_entity.pdbx_description
1 polymer ?
#
loop_
_entity_poly.entity_id
_entity_poly.type
_entity_poly.pdbx_seq_one_letter_code
_entity_poly.pdbx_strand_id
1 'polypeptide(L)'
;MKKVTAVLLGAGARGTIYARYALEKPEEFEIVAVAEPDAERRRAFARTFGVPEEKQFGDCMELLAQGTLADAALICTMDQMHTAPALKALELGYHVLLEKPMAPTEEECRAIARAAQQSGKVLSVCHVLRYSPFYSAIKTYVDSKELGEILAATQTENVGYWHQAHSFVRGNWGNTKSSTPMILQKCCHDTDILSWLIGGTCVRVSSYGALTHFTAKNAPEGAPARCLDGC
;
A
#
# COMPACT_ATOMS: atom_id res chain seq x y z
N MET A 1 16.83 -16.86 15.12
CA MET A 1 17.04 -16.11 13.83
C MET A 1 17.68 -14.77 14.16
N LYS A 2 18.42 -14.12 13.24
CA LYS A 2 18.89 -12.76 13.44
C LYS A 2 17.67 -11.82 13.42
N LYS A 3 17.57 -10.90 14.39
CA LYS A 3 16.54 -9.87 14.41
C LYS A 3 16.63 -9.02 13.13
N VAL A 4 15.50 -8.80 12.46
CA VAL A 4 15.41 -7.93 11.30
C VAL A 4 15.12 -6.51 11.77
N THR A 5 15.87 -5.54 11.26
CA THR A 5 15.65 -4.11 11.51
C THR A 5 15.00 -3.44 10.32
N ALA A 6 14.16 -2.42 10.56
CA ALA A 6 13.53 -1.66 9.49
C ALA A 6 13.46 -0.16 9.78
N VAL A 7 13.47 0.62 8.71
CA VAL A 7 13.04 2.02 8.73
C VAL A 7 11.60 2.12 8.24
N LEU A 8 10.81 3.02 8.82
CA LEU A 8 9.44 3.27 8.39
C LEU A 8 9.34 4.62 7.67
N LEU A 9 8.82 4.63 6.46
CA LEU A 9 8.51 5.80 5.65
C LEU A 9 6.99 5.96 5.57
N GLY A 10 6.44 6.90 6.35
CA GLY A 10 5.01 7.13 6.52
C GLY A 10 4.42 6.39 7.75
N ALA A 11 4.24 7.12 8.86
CA ALA A 11 3.68 6.61 10.11
C ALA A 11 2.14 6.77 10.18
N GLY A 12 1.45 6.71 9.04
CA GLY A 12 0.00 6.66 8.95
C GLY A 12 -0.58 5.33 9.45
N ALA A 13 -1.88 5.11 9.21
CA ALA A 13 -2.57 3.92 9.68
C ALA A 13 -1.90 2.62 9.23
N ARG A 14 -1.47 2.52 7.96
CA ARG A 14 -0.84 1.31 7.43
C ARG A 14 0.55 1.08 8.00
N GLY A 15 1.42 2.10 8.01
CA GLY A 15 2.75 2.00 8.60
C GLY A 15 2.69 1.58 10.06
N THR A 16 1.77 2.15 10.84
CA THR A 16 1.59 1.78 12.25
C THR A 16 1.10 0.33 12.42
N ILE A 17 0.20 -0.15 11.54
CA ILE A 17 -0.27 -1.55 11.58
C ILE A 17 0.88 -2.52 11.34
N TYR A 18 1.70 -2.29 10.32
CA TYR A 18 2.84 -3.18 10.03
C TYR A 18 3.92 -3.12 11.12
N ALA A 19 4.19 -1.92 11.64
CA ALA A 19 5.15 -1.73 12.72
C ALA A 19 4.76 -2.46 14.03
N ARG A 20 3.46 -2.74 14.26
CA ARG A 20 2.99 -3.47 15.46
C ARG A 20 3.67 -4.83 15.64
N TYR A 21 4.11 -5.46 14.56
CA TYR A 21 4.86 -6.71 14.66
C TYR A 21 6.11 -6.55 15.55
N ALA A 22 6.76 -5.38 15.55
CA ALA A 22 7.88 -5.09 16.44
C ALA A 22 7.50 -5.08 17.93
N LEU A 23 6.24 -4.78 18.27
CA LEU A 23 5.73 -4.84 19.65
C LEU A 23 5.32 -6.27 20.05
N GLU A 24 4.81 -7.04 19.09
CA GLU A 24 4.36 -8.42 19.32
C GLU A 24 5.52 -9.40 19.34
N LYS A 25 6.58 -9.12 18.56
CA LYS A 25 7.77 -9.98 18.38
C LYS A 25 9.07 -9.15 18.41
N PRO A 26 9.38 -8.50 19.53
CA PRO A 26 10.55 -7.62 19.65
C PRO A 26 11.89 -8.35 19.49
N GLU A 27 11.92 -9.67 19.67
CA GLU A 27 13.07 -10.51 19.42
C GLU A 27 13.33 -10.79 17.94
N GLU A 28 12.30 -10.64 17.09
CA GLU A 28 12.37 -10.92 15.64
C GLU A 28 12.49 -9.65 14.80
N PHE A 29 11.85 -8.54 15.23
CA PHE A 29 11.71 -7.34 14.41
C PHE A 29 11.81 -6.05 15.22
N GLU A 30 12.37 -4.99 14.62
CA GLU A 30 12.54 -3.68 15.25
C GLU A 30 12.44 -2.54 14.23
N ILE A 31 11.75 -1.45 14.60
CA ILE A 31 11.77 -0.19 13.84
C ILE A 31 12.84 0.72 14.43
N VAL A 32 13.88 1.03 13.65
CA VAL A 32 15.04 1.80 14.14
C VAL A 32 15.01 3.27 13.72
N ALA A 33 14.21 3.65 12.73
CA ALA A 33 14.04 5.04 12.31
C ALA A 33 12.66 5.25 11.68
N VAL A 34 12.17 6.49 11.70
CA VAL A 34 10.87 6.84 11.12
C VAL A 34 10.95 8.18 10.38
N ALA A 35 10.31 8.24 9.19
CA ALA A 35 10.03 9.48 8.47
C ALA A 35 8.52 9.70 8.37
N GLU A 36 8.05 10.84 8.88
CA GLU A 36 6.65 11.25 8.86
C GLU A 36 6.59 12.79 8.93
N PRO A 37 5.96 13.47 7.95
CA PRO A 37 5.92 14.93 7.92
C PRO A 37 5.11 15.53 9.08
N ASP A 38 4.04 14.87 9.53
CA ASP A 38 3.27 15.30 10.69
C ASP A 38 4.07 15.08 11.98
N ALA A 39 4.48 16.16 12.61
CA ALA A 39 5.35 16.12 13.78
C ALA A 39 4.69 15.47 15.02
N GLU A 40 3.37 15.58 15.18
CA GLU A 40 2.66 14.96 16.30
C GLU A 40 2.56 13.44 16.09
N ARG A 41 2.20 13.02 14.88
CA ARG A 41 2.15 11.62 14.50
C ARG A 41 3.52 10.96 14.58
N ARG A 42 4.56 11.63 14.08
CA ARG A 42 5.95 11.17 14.18
C ARG A 42 6.38 10.94 15.61
N ARG A 43 6.17 11.92 16.51
CA ARG A 43 6.50 11.80 17.93
C ARG A 43 5.67 10.72 18.64
N ALA A 44 4.39 10.59 18.31
CA ALA A 44 3.52 9.55 18.88
C ALA A 44 4.01 8.16 18.47
N PHE A 45 4.33 7.98 17.18
CA PHE A 45 4.91 6.74 16.67
C PHE A 45 6.25 6.42 17.35
N ALA A 46 7.15 7.39 17.39
CA ALA A 46 8.48 7.22 17.99
C ALA A 46 8.42 6.80 19.46
N ARG A 47 7.53 7.41 20.25
CA ARG A 47 7.30 6.98 21.65
C ARG A 47 6.79 5.55 21.75
N THR A 48 5.91 5.15 20.88
CA THR A 48 5.31 3.80 20.90
C THR A 48 6.33 2.72 20.54
N PHE A 49 7.21 3.00 19.58
CA PHE A 49 8.15 2.02 19.04
C PHE A 49 9.60 2.22 19.54
N GLY A 50 9.84 3.16 20.44
CA GLY A 50 11.16 3.39 21.03
C GLY A 50 12.17 4.02 20.05
N VAL A 51 11.72 4.75 19.01
CA VAL A 51 12.60 5.39 18.04
C VAL A 51 13.21 6.65 18.63
N PRO A 52 14.55 6.76 18.76
CA PRO A 52 15.22 7.92 19.38
C PRO A 52 15.08 9.17 18.51
N GLU A 53 15.23 10.35 19.12
CA GLU A 53 14.95 11.64 18.47
C GLU A 53 15.80 11.85 17.21
N GLU A 54 17.08 11.50 17.27
CA GLU A 54 18.03 11.61 16.16
C GLU A 54 17.74 10.66 14.97
N LYS A 55 16.77 9.75 15.13
CA LYS A 55 16.27 8.82 14.09
C LYS A 55 14.85 9.16 13.62
N GLN A 56 14.36 10.36 13.94
CA GLN A 56 13.06 10.85 13.52
C GLN A 56 13.22 11.93 12.46
N PHE A 57 12.67 11.72 11.28
CA PHE A 57 12.81 12.60 10.12
C PHE A 57 11.46 13.15 9.66
N GLY A 58 11.45 14.38 9.14
CA GLY A 58 10.26 14.99 8.56
C GLY A 58 9.95 14.52 7.15
N ASP A 59 10.96 14.03 6.43
CA ASP A 59 10.87 13.62 5.04
C ASP A 59 11.55 12.27 4.80
N CYS A 60 10.99 11.49 3.86
CA CYS A 60 11.49 10.16 3.51
C CYS A 60 12.90 10.20 2.90
N MET A 61 13.16 11.21 2.07
CA MET A 61 14.46 11.34 1.39
C MET A 61 15.55 11.84 2.34
N GLU A 62 15.19 12.65 3.36
CA GLU A 62 16.10 13.00 4.44
C GLU A 62 16.57 11.77 5.23
N LEU A 63 15.64 10.85 5.55
CA LEU A 63 15.99 9.60 6.21
C LEU A 63 16.89 8.74 5.30
N LEU A 64 16.53 8.58 4.04
CA LEU A 64 17.31 7.77 3.10
C LEU A 64 18.68 8.39 2.77
N ALA A 65 18.84 9.70 2.90
CA ALA A 65 20.13 10.38 2.76
C ALA A 65 21.13 10.01 3.87
N GLN A 66 20.68 9.41 4.98
CA GLN A 66 21.56 8.88 6.04
C GLN A 66 22.25 7.56 5.64
N GLY A 67 21.96 7.04 4.43
CA GLY A 67 22.48 5.74 4.00
C GLY A 67 21.67 4.56 4.54
N THR A 68 22.29 3.39 4.62
CA THR A 68 21.64 2.15 5.05
C THR A 68 21.64 2.04 6.57
N LEU A 69 20.50 2.32 7.20
CA LEU A 69 20.32 2.28 8.67
C LEU A 69 19.79 0.94 9.18
N ALA A 70 19.22 0.10 8.31
CA ALA A 70 18.49 -1.11 8.66
C ALA A 70 18.54 -2.16 7.54
N ASP A 71 18.02 -3.36 7.80
CA ASP A 71 17.92 -4.42 6.79
C ASP A 71 16.81 -4.12 5.77
N ALA A 72 15.71 -3.47 6.20
CA ALA A 72 14.53 -3.23 5.36
C ALA A 72 13.99 -1.79 5.47
N ALA A 73 13.26 -1.37 4.43
CA ALA A 73 12.45 -0.15 4.42
C ALA A 73 10.96 -0.51 4.20
N LEU A 74 10.10 -0.06 5.11
CA LEU A 74 8.64 -0.14 4.98
C LEU A 74 8.14 1.18 4.41
N ILE A 75 7.62 1.18 3.18
CA ILE A 75 7.15 2.38 2.49
C ILE A 75 5.64 2.39 2.52
N CYS A 76 5.08 3.26 3.36
CA CYS A 76 3.65 3.37 3.68
C CYS A 76 3.13 4.80 3.49
N THR A 77 3.72 5.52 2.56
CA THR A 77 3.35 6.88 2.15
C THR A 77 2.08 6.89 1.30
N MET A 78 1.69 8.05 0.80
CA MET A 78 0.67 8.14 -0.24
C MET A 78 1.20 7.57 -1.56
N ASP A 79 0.33 6.95 -2.32
CA ASP A 79 0.63 6.20 -3.55
C ASP A 79 1.51 6.94 -4.58
N GLN A 80 1.30 8.25 -4.76
CA GLN A 80 2.15 9.08 -5.62
C GLN A 80 3.57 9.32 -5.09
N MET A 81 3.78 9.02 -3.82
CA MET A 81 5.08 9.19 -3.15
C MET A 81 5.86 7.87 -3.01
N HIS A 82 5.42 6.80 -3.67
CA HIS A 82 6.06 5.48 -3.54
C HIS A 82 7.35 5.36 -4.33
N THR A 83 7.38 5.90 -5.55
CA THR A 83 8.43 5.61 -6.54
C THR A 83 9.81 6.07 -6.10
N ALA A 84 9.97 7.34 -5.74
CA ALA A 84 11.27 7.89 -5.40
C ALA A 84 11.91 7.20 -4.17
N PRO A 85 11.22 7.03 -3.02
CA PRO A 85 11.81 6.34 -1.88
C PRO A 85 12.02 4.84 -2.15
N ALA A 86 11.18 4.18 -2.97
CA ALA A 86 11.39 2.77 -3.31
C ALA A 86 12.67 2.56 -4.14
N LEU A 87 12.88 3.38 -5.16
CA LEU A 87 14.09 3.34 -5.97
C LEU A 87 15.34 3.64 -5.12
N LYS A 88 15.27 4.67 -4.28
CA LYS A 88 16.39 5.05 -3.41
C LYS A 88 16.70 3.98 -2.35
N ALA A 89 15.70 3.39 -1.74
CA ALA A 89 15.89 2.32 -0.77
C ALA A 89 16.54 1.08 -1.42
N LEU A 90 16.10 0.68 -2.61
CA LEU A 90 16.70 -0.42 -3.36
C LEU A 90 18.15 -0.12 -3.77
N GLU A 91 18.44 1.11 -4.22
CA GLU A 91 19.81 1.58 -4.53
C GLU A 91 20.74 1.48 -3.30
N LEU A 92 20.22 1.85 -2.13
CA LEU A 92 20.95 1.77 -0.86
C LEU A 92 21.08 0.33 -0.32
N GLY A 93 20.45 -0.65 -0.96
CA GLY A 93 20.53 -2.05 -0.56
C GLY A 93 19.55 -2.48 0.53
N TYR A 94 18.48 -1.75 0.78
CA TYR A 94 17.38 -2.22 1.62
C TYR A 94 16.56 -3.32 0.95
N HIS A 95 16.03 -4.27 1.72
CA HIS A 95 14.82 -4.98 1.35
C HIS A 95 13.63 -4.02 1.48
N VAL A 96 12.64 -4.12 0.60
CA VAL A 96 11.52 -3.15 0.57
C VAL A 96 10.19 -3.85 0.74
N LEU A 97 9.41 -3.40 1.73
CA LEU A 97 7.98 -3.64 1.82
C LEU A 97 7.26 -2.37 1.36
N LEU A 98 6.54 -2.45 0.24
CA LEU A 98 5.91 -1.31 -0.41
C LEU A 98 4.39 -1.41 -0.35
N GLU A 99 3.72 -0.37 0.18
CA GLU A 99 2.25 -0.32 0.15
C GLU A 99 1.70 -0.30 -1.27
N LYS A 100 0.50 -0.82 -1.39
CA LYS A 100 -0.26 -0.83 -2.66
C LYS A 100 -1.02 0.50 -2.85
N PRO A 101 -1.31 0.88 -4.08
CA PRO A 101 -0.78 0.34 -5.34
C PRO A 101 0.71 0.64 -5.46
N MET A 102 1.44 -0.22 -6.15
CA MET A 102 2.90 -0.15 -6.24
C MET A 102 3.40 1.22 -6.68
N ALA A 103 2.79 1.80 -7.71
CA ALA A 103 3.03 3.14 -8.20
C ALA A 103 1.84 3.63 -9.04
N PRO A 104 1.73 4.94 -9.34
CA PRO A 104 0.65 5.50 -10.16
C PRO A 104 0.65 5.07 -11.63
N THR A 105 1.83 4.83 -12.20
CA THR A 105 1.99 4.54 -13.64
C THR A 105 2.69 3.20 -13.88
N GLU A 106 2.50 2.66 -15.08
CA GLU A 106 3.16 1.43 -15.51
C GLU A 106 4.68 1.61 -15.57
N GLU A 107 5.15 2.76 -16.06
CA GLU A 107 6.57 3.09 -16.18
C GLU A 107 7.26 3.07 -14.81
N GLU A 108 6.62 3.65 -13.80
CA GLU A 108 7.12 3.65 -12.42
C GLU A 108 7.12 2.24 -11.81
N CYS A 109 6.04 1.47 -12.02
CA CYS A 109 5.99 0.07 -11.59
C CYS A 109 7.14 -0.74 -12.21
N ARG A 110 7.37 -0.57 -13.51
CA ARG A 110 8.47 -1.24 -14.22
C ARG A 110 9.85 -0.76 -13.73
N ALA A 111 10.00 0.52 -13.40
CA ALA A 111 11.24 1.06 -12.85
C ALA A 111 11.57 0.44 -11.48
N ILE A 112 10.60 0.38 -10.58
CA ILE A 112 10.75 -0.24 -9.25
C ILE A 112 11.07 -1.73 -9.39
N ALA A 113 10.36 -2.46 -10.25
CA ALA A 113 10.59 -3.89 -10.48
C ALA A 113 12.01 -4.16 -11.02
N ARG A 114 12.48 -3.36 -11.99
CA ARG A 114 13.86 -3.45 -12.50
C ARG A 114 14.90 -3.14 -11.42
N ALA A 115 14.69 -2.10 -10.62
CA ALA A 115 15.59 -1.75 -9.52
C ALA A 115 15.68 -2.88 -8.48
N ALA A 116 14.57 -3.51 -8.13
CA ALA A 116 14.55 -4.67 -7.24
C ALA A 116 15.35 -5.85 -7.82
N GLN A 117 15.16 -6.15 -9.10
CA GLN A 117 15.90 -7.22 -9.79
C GLN A 117 17.41 -6.93 -9.85
N GLN A 118 17.80 -5.69 -10.15
CA GLN A 118 19.21 -5.26 -10.23
C GLN A 118 19.89 -5.25 -8.86
N SER A 119 19.19 -4.82 -7.81
CA SER A 119 19.74 -4.79 -6.45
C SER A 119 19.89 -6.17 -5.82
N GLY A 120 19.19 -7.19 -6.33
CA GLY A 120 19.12 -8.52 -5.69
C GLY A 120 18.40 -8.51 -4.35
N LYS A 121 17.69 -7.43 -4.01
CA LYS A 121 16.93 -7.30 -2.76
C LYS A 121 15.48 -7.76 -2.92
N VAL A 122 14.88 -8.15 -1.82
CA VAL A 122 13.45 -8.50 -1.80
C VAL A 122 12.64 -7.22 -1.92
N LEU A 123 11.75 -7.18 -2.91
CA LEU A 123 10.65 -6.23 -2.99
C LEU A 123 9.34 -6.99 -2.79
N SER A 124 8.59 -6.63 -1.76
CA SER A 124 7.26 -7.17 -1.50
C SER A 124 6.24 -6.04 -1.54
N VAL A 125 5.26 -6.15 -2.44
CA VAL A 125 4.11 -5.22 -2.48
C VAL A 125 3.01 -5.73 -1.57
N CYS A 126 2.38 -4.84 -0.80
CA CYS A 126 1.39 -5.18 0.23
C CYS A 126 0.05 -5.66 -0.36
N HIS A 127 0.07 -6.71 -1.16
CA HIS A 127 -1.13 -7.44 -1.58
C HIS A 127 -1.60 -8.38 -0.46
N VAL A 128 -2.06 -7.76 0.62
CA VAL A 128 -2.32 -8.42 1.92
C VAL A 128 -3.39 -9.52 1.86
N LEU A 129 -4.27 -9.51 0.86
CA LEU A 129 -5.31 -10.52 0.72
C LEU A 129 -4.75 -11.93 0.52
N ARG A 130 -3.59 -12.08 -0.13
CA ARG A 130 -2.90 -13.38 -0.29
C ARG A 130 -2.58 -14.06 1.04
N TYR A 131 -2.38 -13.26 2.10
CA TYR A 131 -2.02 -13.73 3.44
C TYR A 131 -3.24 -13.89 4.36
N SER A 132 -4.45 -13.62 3.86
CA SER A 132 -5.66 -13.87 4.64
C SER A 132 -5.98 -15.38 4.70
N PRO A 133 -6.51 -15.89 5.81
CA PRO A 133 -6.87 -17.31 5.92
C PRO A 133 -7.86 -17.75 4.85
N PHE A 134 -8.80 -16.87 4.46
CA PHE A 134 -9.80 -17.13 3.44
C PHE A 134 -9.17 -17.40 2.06
N TYR A 135 -8.37 -16.46 1.54
CA TYR A 135 -7.76 -16.62 0.22
C TYR A 135 -6.65 -17.68 0.21
N SER A 136 -5.93 -17.85 1.32
CA SER A 136 -4.94 -18.93 1.46
C SER A 136 -5.61 -20.32 1.38
N ALA A 137 -6.79 -20.50 2.00
CA ALA A 137 -7.54 -21.74 1.89
C ALA A 137 -7.99 -22.01 0.45
N ILE A 138 -8.55 -21.00 -0.24
CA ILE A 138 -8.93 -21.13 -1.65
C ILE A 138 -7.70 -21.53 -2.50
N LYS A 139 -6.56 -20.88 -2.28
CA LYS A 139 -5.32 -21.20 -3.01
C LYS A 139 -4.88 -22.65 -2.80
N THR A 140 -4.99 -23.15 -1.56
CA THR A 140 -4.67 -24.54 -1.25
C THR A 140 -5.50 -25.51 -2.08
N TYR A 141 -6.82 -25.29 -2.18
CA TYR A 141 -7.70 -26.12 -3.02
C TYR A 141 -7.38 -26.01 -4.51
N VAL A 142 -7.10 -24.81 -5.00
CA VAL A 142 -6.70 -24.60 -6.39
C VAL A 142 -5.41 -25.35 -6.71
N ASP A 143 -4.41 -25.25 -5.82
CA ASP A 143 -3.10 -25.89 -6.04
C ASP A 143 -3.14 -27.41 -5.90
N SER A 144 -4.06 -27.96 -5.12
CA SER A 144 -4.24 -29.42 -4.98
C SER A 144 -4.73 -30.07 -6.27
N LYS A 145 -5.31 -29.30 -7.20
CA LYS A 145 -5.93 -29.79 -8.45
C LYS A 145 -7.12 -30.75 -8.24
N GLU A 146 -7.61 -30.91 -7.01
CA GLU A 146 -8.79 -31.74 -6.72
C GLU A 146 -10.04 -31.26 -7.46
N LEU A 147 -10.14 -29.95 -7.74
CA LEU A 147 -11.24 -29.33 -8.48
C LEU A 147 -11.00 -29.28 -10.00
N GLY A 148 -9.86 -29.80 -10.48
CA GLY A 148 -9.46 -29.72 -11.88
C GLY A 148 -8.92 -28.32 -12.26
N GLU A 149 -9.05 -27.97 -13.55
CA GLU A 149 -8.59 -26.70 -14.09
C GLU A 149 -9.63 -25.59 -13.89
N ILE A 150 -9.18 -24.37 -13.60
CA ILE A 150 -10.06 -23.19 -13.50
C ILE A 150 -10.49 -22.78 -14.91
N LEU A 151 -11.79 -22.84 -15.20
CA LEU A 151 -12.36 -22.44 -16.47
C LEU A 151 -12.88 -21.01 -16.49
N ALA A 152 -13.36 -20.52 -15.34
CA ALA A 152 -13.87 -19.17 -15.15
C ALA A 152 -13.71 -18.73 -13.70
N ALA A 153 -13.58 -17.42 -13.49
CA ALA A 153 -13.58 -16.82 -12.17
C ALA A 153 -14.40 -15.52 -12.18
N THR A 154 -15.15 -15.28 -11.10
CA THR A 154 -15.85 -14.02 -10.86
C THR A 154 -15.37 -13.45 -9.53
N GLN A 155 -14.87 -12.21 -9.55
CA GLN A 155 -14.45 -11.47 -8.37
C GLN A 155 -15.32 -10.22 -8.23
N THR A 156 -15.83 -9.97 -7.04
CA THR A 156 -16.64 -8.79 -6.74
C THR A 156 -16.08 -8.04 -5.56
N GLU A 157 -15.76 -6.76 -5.73
CA GLU A 157 -15.33 -5.86 -4.66
C GLU A 157 -16.46 -4.89 -4.33
N ASN A 158 -17.22 -5.18 -3.27
CA ASN A 158 -18.32 -4.36 -2.80
C ASN A 158 -17.83 -3.31 -1.81
N VAL A 159 -17.35 -2.17 -2.30
CA VAL A 159 -16.93 -1.06 -1.45
C VAL A 159 -18.16 -0.43 -0.79
N GLY A 160 -18.22 -0.45 0.54
CA GLY A 160 -19.32 0.17 1.29
C GLY A 160 -19.44 1.68 0.97
N TYR A 161 -20.68 2.20 0.88
CA TYR A 161 -20.94 3.57 0.46
C TYR A 161 -20.21 4.62 1.33
N TRP A 162 -20.09 4.39 2.62
CA TRP A 162 -19.38 5.26 3.55
C TRP A 162 -17.87 5.32 3.24
N HIS A 163 -17.27 4.19 2.90
CA HIS A 163 -15.86 4.11 2.51
C HIS A 163 -15.63 4.81 1.17
N GLN A 164 -16.53 4.60 0.21
CA GLN A 164 -16.53 5.31 -1.07
C GLN A 164 -16.58 6.83 -0.85
N ALA A 165 -17.56 7.30 -0.07
CA ALA A 165 -17.75 8.71 0.22
C ALA A 165 -16.56 9.32 0.97
N HIS A 166 -16.06 8.64 2.02
CA HIS A 166 -14.98 9.13 2.86
C HIS A 166 -13.64 9.18 2.12
N SER A 167 -13.30 8.14 1.36
CA SER A 167 -11.96 8.02 0.76
C SER A 167 -11.88 8.60 -0.66
N PHE A 168 -12.86 8.28 -1.51
CA PHE A 168 -12.79 8.51 -2.96
C PHE A 168 -13.64 9.69 -3.44
N VAL A 169 -14.52 10.24 -2.60
CA VAL A 169 -15.29 11.45 -2.93
C VAL A 169 -14.75 12.66 -2.18
N ARG A 170 -14.56 12.57 -0.87
CA ARG A 170 -14.15 13.68 0.00
C ARG A 170 -12.71 13.60 0.52
N GLY A 171 -12.10 12.42 0.51
CA GLY A 171 -10.80 12.16 1.12
C GLY A 171 -9.63 12.26 0.14
N ASN A 172 -8.53 11.67 0.57
CA ASN A 172 -7.24 11.76 -0.10
C ASN A 172 -7.24 11.24 -1.55
N TRP A 173 -8.17 10.34 -1.90
CA TRP A 173 -8.30 9.74 -3.23
C TRP A 173 -9.47 10.32 -4.05
N GLY A 174 -9.98 11.49 -3.66
CA GLY A 174 -11.06 12.17 -4.37
C GLY A 174 -10.63 12.88 -5.67
N ASN A 175 -9.34 12.95 -5.96
CA ASN A 175 -8.81 13.67 -7.13
C ASN A 175 -7.62 12.91 -7.73
N THR A 176 -7.75 12.52 -9.01
CA THR A 176 -6.71 11.80 -9.75
C THR A 176 -5.44 12.60 -10.03
N LYS A 177 -5.45 13.93 -9.83
CA LYS A 177 -4.23 14.76 -9.95
C LYS A 177 -3.32 14.62 -8.71
N SER A 178 -3.88 14.25 -7.58
CA SER A 178 -3.16 14.14 -6.30
C SER A 178 -3.10 12.71 -5.76
N SER A 179 -3.78 11.76 -6.43
CA SER A 179 -3.82 10.36 -6.01
C SER A 179 -4.10 9.45 -7.21
N THR A 180 -4.07 8.14 -7.00
CA THR A 180 -4.47 7.17 -8.00
C THR A 180 -6.01 6.98 -8.01
N PRO A 181 -6.60 6.62 -9.15
CA PRO A 181 -8.04 6.37 -9.23
C PRO A 181 -8.47 5.15 -8.41
N MET A 182 -9.74 5.13 -7.99
CA MET A 182 -10.30 4.06 -7.17
C MET A 182 -10.06 2.67 -7.76
N ILE A 183 -10.17 2.51 -9.07
CA ILE A 183 -9.95 1.24 -9.74
C ILE A 183 -8.53 0.71 -9.50
N LEU A 184 -7.52 1.58 -9.51
CA LEU A 184 -6.15 1.18 -9.18
C LEU A 184 -6.01 0.94 -7.67
N GLN A 185 -6.56 1.83 -6.85
CA GLN A 185 -6.45 1.78 -5.39
C GLN A 185 -7.12 0.54 -4.77
N LYS A 186 -8.23 0.08 -5.34
CA LYS A 186 -8.99 -1.09 -4.86
C LYS A 186 -8.73 -2.32 -5.71
N CYS A 187 -8.99 -2.24 -7.00
CA CYS A 187 -8.95 -3.42 -7.85
C CYS A 187 -7.53 -3.94 -8.14
N CYS A 188 -6.47 -3.25 -7.68
CA CYS A 188 -5.15 -3.86 -7.64
C CYS A 188 -5.13 -5.13 -6.76
N HIS A 189 -5.92 -5.17 -5.69
CA HIS A 189 -6.10 -6.39 -4.90
C HIS A 189 -6.85 -7.48 -5.69
N ASP A 190 -7.92 -7.10 -6.39
CA ASP A 190 -8.75 -8.04 -7.14
C ASP A 190 -7.99 -8.66 -8.30
N THR A 191 -7.29 -7.84 -9.07
CA THR A 191 -6.46 -8.31 -10.18
C THR A 191 -5.29 -9.16 -9.71
N ASP A 192 -4.71 -8.82 -8.56
CA ASP A 192 -3.66 -9.61 -7.91
C ASP A 192 -4.17 -11.00 -7.49
N ILE A 193 -5.31 -11.06 -6.79
CA ILE A 193 -5.93 -12.32 -6.34
C ILE A 193 -6.31 -13.20 -7.54
N LEU A 194 -6.93 -12.62 -8.57
CA LEU A 194 -7.29 -13.37 -9.77
C LEU A 194 -6.04 -13.96 -10.46
N SER A 195 -5.00 -13.14 -10.64
CA SER A 195 -3.75 -13.58 -11.24
C SER A 195 -3.07 -14.68 -10.42
N TRP A 196 -3.08 -14.54 -9.09
CA TRP A 196 -2.49 -15.51 -8.18
C TRP A 196 -3.23 -16.84 -8.11
N LEU A 197 -4.57 -16.81 -8.11
CA LEU A 197 -5.38 -18.01 -8.08
C LEU A 197 -5.36 -18.75 -9.43
N ILE A 198 -5.51 -18.04 -10.54
CA ILE A 198 -5.57 -18.62 -11.88
C ILE A 198 -4.18 -19.08 -12.35
N GLY A 199 -3.11 -18.35 -12.00
CA GLY A 199 -1.74 -18.68 -12.41
C GLY A 199 -1.45 -18.44 -13.90
N GLY A 200 -2.38 -17.82 -14.64
CA GLY A 200 -2.26 -17.53 -16.06
C GLY A 200 -1.82 -16.09 -16.34
N THR A 201 -1.39 -15.83 -17.57
CA THR A 201 -1.09 -14.48 -18.06
C THR A 201 -2.34 -13.86 -18.67
N CYS A 202 -2.68 -12.63 -18.22
CA CYS A 202 -3.77 -11.87 -18.82
C CYS A 202 -3.40 -11.43 -20.25
N VAL A 203 -4.19 -11.87 -21.24
CA VAL A 203 -3.94 -11.57 -22.66
C VAL A 203 -4.89 -10.52 -23.23
N ARG A 204 -6.00 -10.23 -22.56
CA ARG A 204 -6.99 -9.23 -22.99
C ARG A 204 -7.73 -8.67 -21.77
N VAL A 205 -7.95 -7.35 -21.77
CA VAL A 205 -8.75 -6.65 -20.78
C VAL A 205 -9.78 -5.77 -21.49
N SER A 206 -11.00 -5.71 -20.95
CA SER A 206 -12.00 -4.70 -21.29
C SER A 206 -12.57 -4.12 -19.98
N SER A 207 -12.82 -2.83 -19.96
CA SER A 207 -13.33 -2.15 -18.76
C SER A 207 -14.48 -1.21 -19.13
N TYR A 208 -15.51 -1.22 -18.30
CA TYR A 208 -16.67 -0.34 -18.41
C TYR A 208 -16.93 0.27 -17.03
N GLY A 209 -17.33 1.53 -16.99
CA GLY A 209 -17.61 2.22 -15.74
C GLY A 209 -18.68 3.30 -15.89
N ALA A 210 -19.37 3.59 -14.80
CA ALA A 210 -20.31 4.69 -14.71
C ALA A 210 -20.32 5.30 -13.31
N LEU A 211 -20.44 6.62 -13.23
CA LEU A 211 -20.69 7.35 -11.99
C LEU A 211 -22.19 7.57 -11.86
N THR A 212 -22.83 6.79 -10.99
CA THR A 212 -24.30 6.76 -10.89
C THR A 212 -24.84 7.41 -9.62
N HIS A 213 -24.11 7.36 -8.50
CA HIS A 213 -24.60 7.82 -7.21
C HIS A 213 -24.08 9.20 -6.81
N PHE A 214 -22.77 9.39 -6.78
CA PHE A 214 -22.14 10.66 -6.38
C PHE A 214 -22.14 11.68 -7.53
N THR A 215 -23.32 12.18 -7.87
CA THR A 215 -23.56 13.16 -8.92
C THR A 215 -24.35 14.33 -8.36
N ALA A 216 -24.28 15.50 -8.99
CA ALA A 216 -25.05 16.68 -8.58
C ALA A 216 -26.57 16.39 -8.54
N LYS A 217 -27.07 15.52 -9.44
CA LYS A 217 -28.50 15.13 -9.49
C LYS A 217 -28.95 14.42 -8.20
N ASN A 218 -28.06 13.70 -7.55
CA ASN A 218 -28.37 12.92 -6.35
C ASN A 218 -27.96 13.65 -5.06
N ALA A 219 -27.50 14.90 -5.15
CA ALA A 219 -27.18 15.70 -3.99
C ALA A 219 -28.46 15.96 -3.16
N PRO A 220 -28.42 15.81 -1.82
CA PRO A 220 -29.54 16.20 -0.96
C PRO A 220 -29.92 17.67 -1.17
N GLU A 221 -31.19 18.00 -0.99
CA GLU A 221 -31.64 19.37 -1.02
C GLU A 221 -30.89 20.21 0.03
N GLY A 222 -30.39 21.39 -0.39
CA GLY A 222 -29.60 22.26 0.46
C GLY A 222 -28.15 21.83 0.65
N ALA A 223 -27.69 20.75 0.02
CA ALA A 223 -26.30 20.34 0.11
C ALA A 223 -25.35 21.41 -0.48
N PRO A 224 -24.33 21.85 0.28
CA PRO A 224 -23.36 22.84 -0.24
C PRO A 224 -22.50 22.23 -1.36
N ALA A 225 -21.90 23.11 -2.18
CA ALA A 225 -21.01 22.69 -3.26
C ALA A 225 -19.74 22.01 -2.76
N ARG A 226 -19.30 22.34 -1.54
CA ARG A 226 -18.09 21.78 -0.87
C ARG A 226 -18.38 21.50 0.59
N CYS A 227 -17.72 20.51 1.16
CA CYS A 227 -17.82 20.20 2.60
C CYS A 227 -17.41 21.38 3.51
N LEU A 228 -16.53 22.26 3.03
CA LEU A 228 -16.09 23.45 3.78
C LEU A 228 -17.12 24.59 3.77
N ASP A 229 -18.12 24.54 2.92
CA ASP A 229 -19.15 25.58 2.80
C ASP A 229 -20.30 25.36 3.82
N GLY A 230 -20.17 24.35 4.69
CA GLY A 230 -21.12 23.97 5.72
C GLY A 230 -21.83 22.64 5.39
N CYS A 231 -22.24 21.92 6.41
CA CYS A 231 -23.09 20.72 6.31
C CYS A 231 -24.34 20.92 7.15
#